data_4b3c1fa9f4cff1c3df7348a2093ba909
#
_entry.id   4b3c1fa9f4cff1c3df7348a2093ba909
#
_cell.length_a   1.000
_cell.length_b   1.000
_cell.length_c   1.000
_cell.angle_alpha   90.00
_cell.angle_beta   90.00
_cell.angle_gamma   90.00
#
_symmetry.space_group_name_H-M   'P 1'
#
loop_
_entity.id
_entity.type
_entity.pdbx_description
1 polymer ?
#
loop_
_entity_poly.entity_id
_entity_poly.type
_entity_poly.pdbx_seq_one_letter_code
_entity_poly.pdbx_strand_id
1 'polypeptide(L)'
;MAEDNSIAAKWEELTDFIQLHAEGNPVYIYGHELIHKMIAKYLSISQIKISGFILPEVRETDKGNEKLPVIPLSRIKEESNAKRIKVIIASDDGMCNQIIDLLKTVGVNDIYIVSDWIKRMIIEKMSPRLAEKFGVEVNLADHCNLNCQCCDHFSPIASEAFLDIEQYEKDIERLAKLTNKKMARMTLLGGEPLLNDKVIDYIKITRKYLPDSNIEIYTNGLLLPKWGAYEDDRNIWKAVVKYDVSVNLTQYPIPLQLDKIIDKAKEYGVPVTFEKSTQKGARLWLLYEVGDLKKEEKCSTRNPFDLTGEQEKYRFIGCFQFNKCIVLRDGKIYTCPIIPHSHFFNERFNQNLQVKEDCYIDIHKAQSFEEIAEFVTHRPSFCDYCAVHERRFTLPWKQSEQDISEWT
;
A
#
# COMPACT_ATOMS: atom_id res chain seq x y z
N MET A 1 -9.34 -4.38 22.93
CA MET A 1 -10.12 -3.22 23.40
C MET A 1 -9.31 -1.91 23.42
N ALA A 2 -8.08 -1.84 23.94
CA ALA A 2 -7.29 -0.59 23.94
C ALA A 2 -6.85 -0.14 22.53
N GLU A 3 -6.49 -1.07 21.64
CA GLU A 3 -6.13 -0.75 20.25
C GLU A 3 -7.35 -0.32 19.41
N ASP A 4 -8.51 -0.93 19.62
CA ASP A 4 -9.76 -0.54 18.91
C ASP A 4 -10.18 0.88 19.29
N ASN A 5 -10.06 1.27 20.56
CA ASN A 5 -10.37 2.64 20.98
C ASN A 5 -9.37 3.65 20.38
N SER A 6 -8.11 3.29 20.18
CA SER A 6 -7.11 4.16 19.54
C SER A 6 -7.37 4.34 18.04
N ILE A 7 -7.89 3.31 17.37
CA ILE A 7 -8.24 3.37 15.94
C ILE A 7 -9.50 4.21 15.73
N ALA A 8 -10.53 4.01 16.55
CA ALA A 8 -11.75 4.81 16.50
C ALA A 8 -11.47 6.30 16.72
N ALA A 9 -10.66 6.65 17.74
CA ALA A 9 -10.25 8.03 17.99
C ALA A 9 -9.48 8.66 16.82
N LYS A 10 -8.65 7.87 16.12
CA LYS A 10 -7.93 8.35 14.92
C LYS A 10 -8.86 8.60 13.74
N TRP A 11 -9.91 7.79 13.58
CA TRP A 11 -10.92 8.02 12.54
C TRP A 11 -11.77 9.24 12.85
N GLU A 12 -12.11 9.46 14.11
CA GLU A 12 -12.80 10.66 14.58
C GLU A 12 -11.97 11.90 14.30
N GLU A 13 -10.70 11.91 14.70
CA GLU A 13 -9.75 13.00 14.42
C GLU A 13 -9.65 13.33 12.93
N LEU A 14 -9.54 12.30 12.06
CA LEU A 14 -9.49 12.48 10.62
C LEU A 14 -10.80 13.05 10.07
N THR A 15 -11.93 12.59 10.58
CA THR A 15 -13.26 13.08 10.22
C THR A 15 -13.42 14.54 10.60
N ASP A 16 -13.05 14.91 11.83
CA ASP A 16 -13.06 16.28 12.32
C ASP A 16 -12.17 17.19 11.48
N PHE A 17 -10.95 16.73 11.16
CA PHE A 17 -10.04 17.47 10.28
C PHE A 17 -10.67 17.81 8.94
N ILE A 18 -11.38 16.87 8.32
CA ILE A 18 -12.04 17.06 7.03
C ILE A 18 -13.28 17.96 7.19
N GLN A 19 -14.13 17.71 8.17
CA GLN A 19 -15.39 18.46 8.37
C GLN A 19 -15.15 19.93 8.69
N LEU A 20 -14.12 20.23 9.51
CA LEU A 20 -13.74 21.61 9.82
C LEU A 20 -13.47 22.47 8.58
N HIS A 21 -13.11 21.83 7.47
CA HIS A 21 -12.69 22.50 6.22
C HIS A 21 -13.77 22.47 5.12
N ALA A 22 -14.88 21.72 5.33
CA ALA A 22 -15.96 21.55 4.34
C ALA A 22 -16.97 22.70 4.28
N GLU A 23 -16.93 23.68 5.19
CA GLU A 23 -17.97 24.71 5.38
C GLU A 23 -17.95 25.88 4.38
N GLY A 24 -17.19 25.81 3.29
CA GLY A 24 -17.21 26.80 2.23
C GLY A 24 -16.42 28.12 2.51
N ASN A 25 -15.79 28.23 3.67
CA ASN A 25 -14.86 29.35 3.97
C ASN A 25 -13.52 29.20 3.25
N PRO A 26 -12.78 30.28 2.96
CA PRO A 26 -11.43 30.18 2.41
C PRO A 26 -10.51 29.41 3.35
N VAL A 27 -9.82 28.39 2.83
CA VAL A 27 -8.89 27.54 3.57
C VAL A 27 -7.49 27.79 3.04
N TYR A 28 -6.58 28.17 3.90
CA TYR A 28 -5.17 28.35 3.58
C TYR A 28 -4.30 27.40 4.39
N ILE A 29 -3.12 27.11 3.87
CA ILE A 29 -2.09 26.33 4.56
C ILE A 29 -0.93 27.25 4.87
N TYR A 30 -0.52 27.34 6.14
CA TYR A 30 0.65 28.11 6.52
C TYR A 30 1.92 27.29 6.27
N GLY A 31 2.78 27.79 5.36
CA GLY A 31 3.98 27.10 4.90
C GLY A 31 3.86 26.65 3.44
N HIS A 32 5.00 26.32 2.83
CA HIS A 32 5.09 26.00 1.41
C HIS A 32 6.05 24.82 1.12
N GLU A 33 6.44 24.10 2.16
CA GLU A 33 7.31 22.93 2.06
C GLU A 33 6.56 21.70 1.53
N LEU A 34 7.27 20.60 1.34
CA LEU A 34 6.72 19.38 0.74
C LEU A 34 5.48 18.86 1.50
N ILE A 35 5.51 18.87 2.84
CA ILE A 35 4.37 18.41 3.64
C ILE A 35 3.12 19.25 3.41
N HIS A 36 3.25 20.57 3.28
CA HIS A 36 2.14 21.48 3.03
C HIS A 36 1.49 21.22 1.67
N LYS A 37 2.30 20.91 0.64
CA LYS A 37 1.84 20.55 -0.71
C LYS A 37 1.12 19.19 -0.71
N MET A 38 1.62 18.22 0.06
CA MET A 38 0.97 16.93 0.24
C MET A 38 -0.39 17.05 0.94
N ILE A 39 -0.49 17.89 1.97
CA ILE A 39 -1.74 18.20 2.64
C ILE A 39 -2.73 18.83 1.66
N ALA A 40 -2.29 19.81 0.86
CA ALA A 40 -3.13 20.43 -0.16
C ALA A 40 -3.63 19.42 -1.19
N LYS A 41 -2.77 18.52 -1.67
CA LYS A 41 -3.13 17.42 -2.59
C LYS A 41 -4.17 16.49 -1.95
N TYR A 42 -3.96 16.08 -0.71
CA TYR A 42 -4.88 15.22 0.04
C TYR A 42 -6.27 15.86 0.23
N LEU A 43 -6.30 17.14 0.65
CA LEU A 43 -7.55 17.88 0.83
C LEU A 43 -8.27 18.08 -0.50
N SER A 44 -7.54 18.31 -1.59
CA SER A 44 -8.12 18.40 -2.94
C SER A 44 -8.80 17.08 -3.36
N ILE A 45 -8.19 15.93 -3.08
CA ILE A 45 -8.80 14.61 -3.32
C ILE A 45 -10.06 14.44 -2.46
N SER A 46 -10.05 14.97 -1.26
CA SER A 46 -11.19 14.98 -0.33
C SER A 46 -12.27 16.03 -0.71
N GLN A 47 -12.14 16.66 -1.88
CA GLN A 47 -13.06 17.68 -2.41
C GLN A 47 -13.07 19.01 -1.62
N ILE A 48 -12.02 19.27 -0.84
CA ILE A 48 -11.84 20.52 -0.12
C ILE A 48 -10.99 21.46 -0.97
N LYS A 49 -11.56 22.63 -1.27
CA LYS A 49 -10.87 23.65 -2.05
C LYS A 49 -9.90 24.43 -1.17
N ILE A 50 -8.61 24.30 -1.45
CA ILE A 50 -7.57 25.13 -0.83
C ILE A 50 -7.41 26.44 -1.60
N SER A 51 -7.40 27.55 -0.89
CA SER A 51 -7.29 28.91 -1.46
C SER A 51 -5.85 29.30 -1.75
N GLY A 52 -4.89 28.74 -1.03
CA GLY A 52 -3.47 28.97 -1.25
C GLY A 52 -2.59 28.66 -0.04
N PHE A 53 -1.32 29.01 -0.16
CA PHE A 53 -0.33 28.92 0.91
C PHE A 53 -0.04 30.30 1.47
N ILE A 54 0.24 30.38 2.77
CA ILE A 54 0.61 31.61 3.46
C ILE A 54 2.08 31.52 3.87
N LEU A 55 2.84 32.58 3.58
CA LEU A 55 4.18 32.79 4.12
C LEU A 55 4.24 34.14 4.84
N PRO A 56 5.14 34.34 5.83
CA PRO A 56 5.37 35.64 6.43
C PRO A 56 5.67 36.69 5.37
N GLU A 57 6.59 36.38 4.46
CA GLU A 57 6.98 37.14 3.28
C GLU A 57 7.09 36.19 2.07
N VAL A 58 6.76 36.68 0.89
CA VAL A 58 6.84 35.92 -0.37
C VAL A 58 7.99 36.42 -1.19
N ARG A 59 8.95 35.56 -1.51
CA ARG A 59 10.08 35.83 -2.39
C ARG A 59 9.76 35.40 -3.83
N GLU A 60 10.50 35.92 -4.80
CA GLU A 60 10.35 35.48 -6.21
C GLU A 60 10.50 33.98 -6.38
N THR A 61 11.40 33.35 -5.60
CA THR A 61 11.62 31.89 -5.59
C THR A 61 10.44 31.09 -5.08
N ASP A 62 9.56 31.69 -4.31
CA ASP A 62 8.38 31.06 -3.74
C ASP A 62 7.19 31.03 -4.71
N LYS A 63 7.30 31.81 -5.82
CA LYS A 63 6.28 31.90 -6.88
C LYS A 63 6.45 30.83 -7.97
N GLY A 64 6.86 29.61 -7.61
CA GLY A 64 7.06 28.52 -8.57
C GLY A 64 5.83 28.19 -9.43
N ASN A 65 5.95 27.23 -10.35
CA ASN A 65 4.88 26.74 -11.26
C ASN A 65 3.71 26.04 -10.52
N GLU A 66 3.30 26.53 -9.38
CA GLU A 66 2.29 25.89 -8.56
C GLU A 66 0.88 26.30 -8.95
N LYS A 67 -0.03 25.31 -8.93
CA LYS A 67 -1.45 25.53 -9.24
C LYS A 67 -2.16 26.38 -8.18
N LEU A 68 -1.61 26.46 -6.96
CA LEU A 68 -2.16 27.24 -5.84
C LEU A 68 -1.29 28.48 -5.58
N PRO A 69 -1.89 29.66 -5.31
CA PRO A 69 -1.15 30.87 -5.03
C PRO A 69 -0.42 30.78 -3.68
N VAL A 70 0.78 31.37 -3.65
CA VAL A 70 1.52 31.65 -2.42
C VAL A 70 1.35 33.15 -2.11
N ILE A 71 0.80 33.47 -0.94
CA ILE A 71 0.47 34.86 -0.57
C ILE A 71 1.16 35.25 0.73
N PRO A 72 1.53 36.56 0.87
CA PRO A 72 2.10 37.04 2.11
C PRO A 72 1.05 37.19 3.21
N LEU A 73 1.48 37.08 4.45
CA LEU A 73 0.63 37.23 5.63
C LEU A 73 -0.09 38.61 5.67
N SER A 74 0.53 39.66 5.14
CA SER A 74 -0.09 40.99 5.04
C SER A 74 -1.40 40.98 4.25
N ARG A 75 -1.49 40.18 3.18
CA ARG A 75 -2.70 40.04 2.39
C ARG A 75 -3.83 39.33 3.16
N ILE A 76 -3.49 38.37 4.03
CA ILE A 76 -4.47 37.69 4.90
C ILE A 76 -5.13 38.67 5.84
N LYS A 77 -4.42 39.67 6.35
CA LYS A 77 -4.99 40.72 7.19
C LYS A 77 -6.09 41.53 6.49
N GLU A 78 -5.94 41.78 5.21
CA GLU A 78 -6.93 42.48 4.40
C GLU A 78 -8.16 41.62 4.19
N GLU A 79 -7.98 40.31 3.88
CA GLU A 79 -9.04 39.37 3.61
C GLU A 79 -9.81 38.98 4.91
N SER A 80 -9.14 38.83 6.06
CA SER A 80 -9.75 38.45 7.34
C SER A 80 -10.73 39.46 7.88
N ASN A 81 -10.59 40.72 7.49
CA ASN A 81 -11.54 41.79 7.82
C ASN A 81 -12.88 41.66 7.09
N ALA A 82 -12.92 40.90 5.98
CA ALA A 82 -14.11 40.72 5.15
C ALA A 82 -14.72 39.32 5.23
N LYS A 83 -13.92 38.31 5.59
CA LYS A 83 -14.33 36.89 5.56
C LYS A 83 -13.72 36.14 6.74
N ARG A 84 -14.44 35.12 7.21
CA ARG A 84 -13.87 34.11 8.10
C ARG A 84 -12.87 33.26 7.33
N ILE A 85 -11.61 33.27 7.75
CA ILE A 85 -10.53 32.51 7.11
C ILE A 85 -10.13 31.37 8.02
N LYS A 86 -9.97 30.17 7.45
CA LYS A 86 -9.44 29.00 8.14
C LYS A 86 -7.98 28.78 7.73
N VAL A 87 -7.11 28.51 8.69
CA VAL A 87 -5.69 28.27 8.43
C VAL A 87 -5.27 26.94 9.03
N ILE A 88 -4.64 26.11 8.20
CA ILE A 88 -4.02 24.84 8.57
C ILE A 88 -2.55 25.06 8.86
N ILE A 89 -2.08 24.56 10.00
CA ILE A 89 -0.67 24.53 10.39
C ILE A 89 -0.19 23.10 10.42
N ALA A 90 0.93 22.80 9.74
CA ALA A 90 1.55 21.47 9.71
C ALA A 90 3.02 21.51 10.15
N SER A 91 3.40 22.50 10.92
CA SER A 91 4.76 22.68 11.48
C SER A 91 5.00 21.80 12.70
N ASP A 92 6.24 21.71 13.14
CA ASP A 92 6.59 21.03 14.39
C ASP A 92 6.05 21.81 15.61
N ASP A 93 5.77 21.09 16.69
CA ASP A 93 5.10 21.62 17.90
C ASP A 93 5.75 22.90 18.45
N GLY A 94 7.09 22.98 18.42
CA GLY A 94 7.84 24.14 18.91
C GLY A 94 7.57 25.44 18.13
N MET A 95 7.15 25.35 16.87
CA MET A 95 6.84 26.50 16.01
C MET A 95 5.36 26.84 15.98
N CYS A 96 4.49 25.88 16.29
CA CYS A 96 3.04 26.07 16.18
C CYS A 96 2.54 27.26 16.99
N ASN A 97 2.98 27.44 18.23
CA ASN A 97 2.54 28.56 19.10
C ASN A 97 2.94 29.90 18.51
N GLN A 98 4.15 30.05 17.98
CA GLN A 98 4.60 31.27 17.35
C GLN A 98 3.78 31.61 16.11
N ILE A 99 3.45 30.59 15.30
CA ILE A 99 2.62 30.76 14.11
C ILE A 99 1.19 31.14 14.49
N ILE A 100 0.61 30.54 15.53
CA ILE A 100 -0.72 30.88 16.05
C ILE A 100 -0.76 32.33 16.48
N ASP A 101 0.21 32.77 17.29
CA ASP A 101 0.28 34.15 17.75
C ASP A 101 0.39 35.12 16.57
N LEU A 102 1.24 34.81 15.59
CA LEU A 102 1.37 35.58 14.38
C LEU A 102 0.06 35.66 13.58
N LEU A 103 -0.65 34.58 13.37
CA LEU A 103 -1.93 34.54 12.67
C LEU A 103 -3.01 35.34 13.40
N LYS A 104 -3.04 35.31 14.73
CA LYS A 104 -3.96 36.12 15.54
C LYS A 104 -3.72 37.63 15.36
N THR A 105 -2.47 38.07 15.17
CA THR A 105 -2.18 39.50 14.92
C THR A 105 -2.79 40.03 13.62
N VAL A 106 -3.12 39.13 12.69
CA VAL A 106 -3.77 39.46 11.41
C VAL A 106 -5.25 39.09 11.37
N GLY A 107 -5.85 38.79 12.54
CA GLY A 107 -7.29 38.57 12.65
C GLY A 107 -7.75 37.13 12.35
N VAL A 108 -6.83 36.18 12.18
CA VAL A 108 -7.17 34.75 11.96
C VAL A 108 -7.33 34.05 13.31
N ASN A 109 -8.53 33.58 13.60
CA ASN A 109 -8.86 32.86 14.84
C ASN A 109 -9.25 31.41 14.61
N ASP A 110 -9.54 31.02 13.37
CA ASP A 110 -9.93 29.67 12.99
C ASP A 110 -8.71 28.91 12.48
N ILE A 111 -7.98 28.29 13.41
CA ILE A 111 -6.70 27.67 13.17
C ILE A 111 -6.79 26.18 13.52
N TYR A 112 -6.34 25.32 12.60
CA TYR A 112 -6.22 23.88 12.82
C TYR A 112 -4.77 23.44 12.75
N ILE A 113 -4.32 22.72 13.78
CA ILE A 113 -2.98 22.11 13.82
C ILE A 113 -3.10 20.66 13.39
N VAL A 114 -2.39 20.28 12.33
CA VAL A 114 -2.38 18.89 11.85
C VAL A 114 -1.55 18.05 12.80
N SER A 115 -2.14 16.99 13.36
CA SER A 115 -1.45 16.08 14.25
C SER A 115 -0.34 15.31 13.53
N ASP A 116 0.64 14.82 14.30
CA ASP A 116 1.74 14.02 13.77
C ASP A 116 1.28 12.71 13.15
N TRP A 117 0.17 12.17 13.64
CA TRP A 117 -0.43 10.97 13.04
C TRP A 117 -0.94 11.26 11.64
N ILE A 118 -1.73 12.32 11.44
CA ILE A 118 -2.25 12.73 10.12
C ILE A 118 -1.10 13.09 9.19
N LYS A 119 -0.10 13.87 9.66
CA LYS A 119 1.10 14.21 8.87
C LYS A 119 1.80 12.95 8.35
N ARG A 120 2.07 11.96 9.23
CA ARG A 120 2.73 10.70 8.85
C ARG A 120 1.93 9.91 7.83
N MET A 121 0.61 9.81 8.01
CA MET A 121 -0.26 9.10 7.07
C MET A 121 -0.25 9.75 5.68
N ILE A 122 -0.34 11.08 5.63
CA ILE A 122 -0.27 11.82 4.38
C ILE A 122 1.09 11.63 3.70
N ILE A 123 2.19 11.77 4.42
CA ILE A 123 3.54 11.55 3.88
C ILE A 123 3.68 10.12 3.34
N GLU A 124 3.29 9.12 4.11
CA GLU A 124 3.41 7.71 3.70
C GLU A 124 2.66 7.42 2.41
N LYS A 125 1.45 7.98 2.25
CA LYS A 125 0.57 7.67 1.12
C LYS A 125 0.76 8.58 -0.09
N MET A 126 1.16 9.84 0.12
CA MET A 126 1.18 10.85 -0.93
C MET A 126 2.57 11.14 -1.48
N SER A 127 3.64 10.54 -0.91
CA SER A 127 5.01 10.73 -1.40
C SER A 127 5.33 9.80 -2.56
N PRO A 128 5.73 10.33 -3.73
CA PRO A 128 6.34 9.52 -4.77
C PRO A 128 7.59 8.80 -4.27
N ARG A 129 7.78 7.56 -4.66
CA ARG A 129 8.94 6.77 -4.24
C ARG A 129 10.05 6.82 -5.28
N LEU A 130 11.29 6.80 -4.82
CA LEU A 130 12.43 6.55 -5.68
C LEU A 130 12.47 5.08 -6.09
N ALA A 131 13.05 4.77 -7.26
CA ALA A 131 13.17 3.40 -7.76
C ALA A 131 13.86 2.47 -6.74
N GLU A 132 14.88 2.97 -6.04
CA GLU A 132 15.62 2.24 -5.00
C GLU A 132 14.79 1.93 -3.74
N LYS A 133 13.59 2.47 -3.63
CA LYS A 133 12.61 2.21 -2.56
C LYS A 133 11.31 1.62 -3.08
N PHE A 134 11.22 1.41 -4.39
CA PHE A 134 10.02 0.89 -5.04
C PHE A 134 10.05 -0.64 -5.10
N GLY A 135 8.93 -1.25 -4.81
CA GLY A 135 8.75 -2.70 -4.94
C GLY A 135 7.37 -3.02 -5.44
N VAL A 136 7.25 -4.14 -6.13
CA VAL A 136 5.96 -4.64 -6.61
C VAL A 136 5.75 -6.09 -6.21
N GLU A 137 4.49 -6.46 -6.15
CA GLU A 137 3.99 -7.81 -5.90
C GLU A 137 3.47 -8.39 -7.22
N VAL A 138 3.73 -9.67 -7.46
CA VAL A 138 3.29 -10.39 -8.65
C VAL A 138 2.68 -11.71 -8.24
N ASN A 139 1.44 -11.94 -8.66
CA ASN A 139 0.75 -13.21 -8.44
C ASN A 139 1.15 -14.24 -9.47
N LEU A 140 1.81 -15.32 -9.05
CA LEU A 140 2.20 -16.44 -9.92
C LEU A 140 1.08 -17.45 -10.14
N ALA A 141 0.11 -17.47 -9.21
CA ALA A 141 -1.12 -18.25 -9.27
C ALA A 141 -2.28 -17.45 -8.70
N ASP A 142 -3.45 -17.56 -9.28
CA ASP A 142 -4.65 -16.89 -8.77
C ASP A 142 -5.31 -17.68 -7.63
N HIS A 143 -5.29 -19.00 -7.72
CA HIS A 143 -5.85 -19.92 -6.72
C HIS A 143 -4.85 -20.27 -5.61
N CYS A 144 -5.37 -20.80 -4.50
CA CYS A 144 -4.59 -21.20 -3.34
C CYS A 144 -5.07 -22.54 -2.78
N ASN A 145 -4.15 -23.36 -2.28
CA ASN A 145 -4.47 -24.63 -1.63
C ASN A 145 -4.88 -24.47 -0.15
N LEU A 146 -4.84 -23.25 0.40
CA LEU A 146 -5.22 -22.97 1.79
C LEU A 146 -6.62 -22.37 1.93
N ASN A 147 -7.06 -21.57 0.96
CA ASN A 147 -8.40 -20.96 0.91
C ASN A 147 -8.77 -20.17 2.16
N CYS A 148 -7.97 -19.16 2.52
CA CYS A 148 -8.23 -18.29 3.67
C CYS A 148 -9.49 -17.46 3.49
N GLN A 149 -10.33 -17.36 4.53
CA GLN A 149 -11.43 -16.41 4.60
C GLN A 149 -10.92 -14.97 4.45
N CYS A 150 -11.70 -14.10 3.81
CA CYS A 150 -11.39 -12.69 3.60
C CYS A 150 -10.08 -12.43 2.82
N CYS A 151 -9.64 -13.35 1.97
CA CYS A 151 -8.42 -13.21 1.18
C CYS A 151 -8.52 -12.01 0.24
N ASP A 152 -7.56 -11.06 0.34
CA ASP A 152 -7.52 -9.83 -0.47
C ASP A 152 -7.21 -10.10 -1.97
N HIS A 153 -6.71 -11.30 -2.30
CA HIS A 153 -6.50 -11.75 -3.67
C HIS A 153 -7.67 -12.58 -4.21
N PHE A 154 -8.73 -12.76 -3.42
CA PHE A 154 -9.91 -13.58 -3.75
C PHE A 154 -9.58 -15.01 -4.15
N SER A 155 -8.45 -15.55 -3.72
CA SER A 155 -7.96 -16.86 -4.12
C SER A 155 -8.93 -18.04 -3.83
N PRO A 156 -9.79 -18.00 -2.78
CA PRO A 156 -10.80 -19.04 -2.57
C PRO A 156 -11.87 -19.14 -3.66
N ILE A 157 -12.10 -18.04 -4.38
CA ILE A 157 -13.12 -17.95 -5.44
C ILE A 157 -12.51 -17.70 -6.82
N ALA A 158 -11.18 -17.64 -6.91
CA ALA A 158 -10.48 -17.51 -8.16
C ALA A 158 -10.45 -18.84 -8.94
N SER A 159 -10.46 -18.75 -10.26
CA SER A 159 -10.19 -19.88 -11.14
C SER A 159 -8.75 -20.38 -11.01
N GLU A 160 -8.52 -21.65 -11.31
CA GLU A 160 -7.17 -22.23 -11.36
C GLU A 160 -6.42 -21.67 -12.59
N ALA A 161 -5.73 -20.57 -12.37
CA ALA A 161 -4.92 -19.93 -13.41
C ALA A 161 -3.51 -19.60 -12.89
N PHE A 162 -2.57 -19.57 -13.82
CA PHE A 162 -1.18 -19.20 -13.57
C PHE A 162 -0.79 -18.02 -14.45
N LEU A 163 0.10 -17.22 -13.96
CA LEU A 163 0.66 -16.11 -14.72
C LEU A 163 1.37 -16.64 -15.98
N ASP A 164 1.16 -15.99 -17.11
CA ASP A 164 1.91 -16.31 -18.33
C ASP A 164 3.37 -15.86 -18.20
N ILE A 165 4.31 -16.78 -18.42
CA ILE A 165 5.73 -16.53 -18.20
C ILE A 165 6.34 -15.62 -19.28
N GLU A 166 5.83 -15.67 -20.50
CA GLU A 166 6.34 -14.83 -21.58
C GLU A 166 5.88 -13.38 -21.40
N GLN A 167 4.64 -13.20 -20.95
CA GLN A 167 4.15 -11.88 -20.58
C GLN A 167 4.91 -11.33 -19.38
N TYR A 168 5.14 -12.14 -18.37
CA TYR A 168 5.94 -11.77 -17.20
C TYR A 168 7.36 -11.30 -17.59
N GLU A 169 8.05 -12.04 -18.47
CA GLU A 169 9.40 -11.64 -18.91
C GLU A 169 9.38 -10.27 -19.60
N LYS A 170 8.40 -10.02 -20.48
CA LYS A 170 8.22 -8.70 -21.13
C LYS A 170 7.98 -7.59 -20.12
N ASP A 171 7.15 -7.85 -19.13
CA ASP A 171 6.79 -6.88 -18.09
C ASP A 171 8.00 -6.54 -17.22
N ILE A 172 8.76 -7.56 -16.79
CA ILE A 172 9.94 -7.36 -15.95
C ILE A 172 11.06 -6.67 -16.73
N GLU A 173 11.26 -7.03 -18.00
CA GLU A 173 12.22 -6.33 -18.88
C GLU A 173 11.85 -4.83 -18.99
N ARG A 174 10.56 -4.53 -19.21
CA ARG A 174 10.08 -3.14 -19.30
C ARG A 174 10.27 -2.39 -17.99
N LEU A 175 9.88 -2.98 -16.88
CA LEU A 175 10.00 -2.37 -15.55
C LEU A 175 11.46 -2.14 -15.18
N ALA A 176 12.35 -3.07 -15.52
CA ALA A 176 13.79 -2.91 -15.33
C ALA A 176 14.35 -1.72 -16.14
N LYS A 177 13.88 -1.49 -17.37
CA LYS A 177 14.24 -0.32 -18.18
C LYS A 177 13.78 0.97 -17.54
N LEU A 178 12.53 1.05 -17.10
CA LEU A 178 11.95 2.24 -16.46
C LEU A 178 12.65 2.60 -15.14
N THR A 179 12.99 1.59 -14.34
CA THR A 179 13.65 1.79 -13.02
C THR A 179 15.18 1.84 -13.12
N ASN A 180 15.75 1.79 -14.34
CA ASN A 180 17.17 1.64 -14.55
C ASN A 180 17.79 0.48 -13.72
N LYS A 181 17.07 -0.64 -13.63
CA LYS A 181 17.39 -1.85 -12.83
C LYS A 181 17.55 -1.64 -11.32
N LYS A 182 17.15 -0.47 -10.81
CA LYS A 182 17.36 -0.08 -9.40
C LYS A 182 16.16 -0.37 -8.49
N MET A 183 15.20 -1.16 -8.93
CA MET A 183 14.04 -1.50 -8.12
C MET A 183 14.45 -2.22 -6.83
N ALA A 184 13.87 -1.79 -5.68
CA ALA A 184 14.25 -2.32 -4.37
C ALA A 184 13.83 -3.77 -4.17
N ARG A 185 12.62 -4.12 -4.60
CA ARG A 185 12.00 -5.40 -4.26
C ARG A 185 11.09 -5.92 -5.35
N MET A 186 11.14 -7.24 -5.55
CA MET A 186 10.17 -8.03 -6.31
C MET A 186 9.61 -9.10 -5.38
N THR A 187 8.32 -9.06 -5.13
CA THR A 187 7.61 -10.05 -4.31
C THR A 187 6.84 -11.00 -5.21
N LEU A 188 7.23 -12.26 -5.22
CA LEU A 188 6.54 -13.34 -5.92
C LEU A 188 5.59 -14.01 -4.93
N LEU A 189 4.30 -13.89 -5.20
CA LEU A 189 3.24 -14.40 -4.36
C LEU A 189 2.07 -14.87 -5.23
N GLY A 190 0.86 -14.82 -4.73
CA GLY A 190 -0.35 -15.16 -5.45
C GLY A 190 -1.40 -15.64 -4.47
N GLY A 191 -2.22 -16.58 -4.88
CA GLY A 191 -2.88 -17.48 -3.96
C GLY A 191 -1.80 -18.27 -3.22
N GLU A 192 -1.23 -19.26 -3.91
CA GLU A 192 -0.01 -19.94 -3.44
C GLU A 192 0.98 -20.04 -4.61
N PRO A 193 2.14 -19.36 -4.57
CA PRO A 193 3.08 -19.33 -5.69
C PRO A 193 3.70 -20.70 -6.00
N LEU A 194 3.85 -21.58 -5.00
CA LEU A 194 4.42 -22.91 -5.18
C LEU A 194 3.47 -23.91 -5.86
N LEU A 195 2.24 -23.53 -6.17
CA LEU A 195 1.38 -24.28 -7.08
C LEU A 195 1.85 -24.15 -8.54
N ASN A 196 2.50 -23.04 -8.89
CA ASN A 196 3.06 -22.83 -10.21
C ASN A 196 4.36 -23.61 -10.38
N ASP A 197 4.37 -24.58 -11.29
CA ASP A 197 5.53 -25.45 -11.56
C ASP A 197 6.73 -24.71 -12.18
N LYS A 198 6.53 -23.48 -12.65
CA LYS A 198 7.56 -22.60 -13.21
C LYS A 198 8.09 -21.57 -12.21
N VAL A 199 7.80 -21.69 -10.90
CA VAL A 199 8.20 -20.70 -9.88
C VAL A 199 9.70 -20.34 -9.96
N ILE A 200 10.56 -21.31 -10.22
CA ILE A 200 12.02 -21.10 -10.36
C ILE A 200 12.36 -20.31 -11.63
N ASP A 201 11.60 -20.46 -12.69
CA ASP A 201 11.84 -19.70 -13.92
C ASP A 201 11.45 -18.23 -13.74
N TYR A 202 10.39 -17.92 -12.99
CA TYR A 202 10.09 -16.54 -12.60
C TYR A 202 11.22 -15.92 -11.76
N ILE A 203 11.81 -16.67 -10.82
CA ILE A 203 13.00 -16.23 -10.07
C ILE A 203 14.16 -15.90 -11.02
N LYS A 204 14.46 -16.80 -11.96
CA LYS A 204 15.56 -16.62 -12.95
C LYS A 204 15.34 -15.36 -13.80
N ILE A 205 14.13 -15.18 -14.31
CA ILE A 205 13.74 -13.99 -15.11
C ILE A 205 13.92 -12.72 -14.28
N THR A 206 13.39 -12.72 -13.05
CA THR A 206 13.53 -11.57 -12.16
C THR A 206 15.00 -11.22 -11.95
N ARG A 207 15.83 -12.18 -11.57
CA ARG A 207 17.26 -11.95 -11.30
C ARG A 207 18.03 -11.51 -12.54
N LYS A 208 17.65 -12.02 -13.73
CA LYS A 208 18.24 -11.62 -15.02
C LYS A 208 18.07 -10.11 -15.29
N TYR A 209 16.89 -9.59 -15.09
CA TYR A 209 16.58 -8.19 -15.43
C TYR A 209 16.76 -7.20 -14.25
N LEU A 210 16.63 -7.68 -13.03
CA LEU A 210 16.72 -6.89 -11.78
C LEU A 210 17.79 -7.50 -10.85
N PRO A 211 19.07 -7.38 -11.19
CA PRO A 211 20.15 -8.11 -10.51
C PRO A 211 20.31 -7.75 -9.03
N ASP A 212 20.01 -6.50 -8.64
CA ASP A 212 20.20 -5.98 -7.28
C ASP A 212 18.91 -5.92 -6.45
N SER A 213 17.77 -6.32 -7.03
CA SER A 213 16.50 -6.32 -6.32
C SER A 213 16.44 -7.43 -5.27
N ASN A 214 15.83 -7.15 -4.13
CA ASN A 214 15.46 -8.19 -3.19
C ASN A 214 14.30 -9.02 -3.77
N ILE A 215 14.53 -10.31 -4.03
CA ILE A 215 13.50 -11.24 -4.49
C ILE A 215 12.92 -11.94 -3.28
N GLU A 216 11.62 -11.84 -3.09
CA GLU A 216 10.89 -12.45 -1.97
C GLU A 216 9.81 -13.39 -2.51
N ILE A 217 9.69 -14.56 -1.91
CA ILE A 217 8.56 -15.48 -2.13
C ILE A 217 7.75 -15.51 -0.86
N TYR A 218 6.45 -15.25 -0.97
CA TYR A 218 5.50 -15.44 0.14
C TYR A 218 4.71 -16.73 -0.08
N THR A 219 4.78 -17.65 0.88
CA THR A 219 4.13 -18.96 0.79
C THR A 219 3.51 -19.36 2.13
N ASN A 220 2.44 -20.15 2.07
CA ASN A 220 1.88 -20.85 3.23
C ASN A 220 2.70 -22.07 3.68
N GLY A 221 3.72 -22.45 2.94
CA GLY A 221 4.68 -23.49 3.27
C GLY A 221 4.23 -24.93 3.04
N LEU A 222 2.95 -25.20 2.72
CA LEU A 222 2.45 -26.57 2.54
C LEU A 222 3.20 -27.36 1.46
N LEU A 223 3.69 -26.67 0.43
CA LEU A 223 4.40 -27.27 -0.69
C LEU A 223 5.93 -27.24 -0.56
N LEU A 224 6.49 -26.53 0.43
CA LEU A 224 7.94 -26.49 0.63
C LEU A 224 8.59 -27.87 0.81
N PRO A 225 8.00 -28.84 1.56
CA PRO A 225 8.58 -30.19 1.65
C PRO A 225 8.71 -30.87 0.29
N LYS A 226 7.71 -30.73 -0.60
CA LYS A 226 7.73 -31.28 -1.96
C LYS A 226 8.83 -30.62 -2.80
N TRP A 227 8.86 -29.28 -2.82
CA TRP A 227 9.85 -28.52 -3.58
C TRP A 227 11.27 -28.69 -3.08
N GLY A 228 11.46 -28.89 -1.77
CA GLY A 228 12.74 -29.18 -1.16
C GLY A 228 13.23 -30.61 -1.37
N ALA A 229 12.38 -31.52 -1.79
CA ALA A 229 12.71 -32.94 -2.02
C ALA A 229 13.25 -33.21 -3.44
N TYR A 230 13.14 -32.28 -4.39
CA TYR A 230 13.72 -32.47 -5.72
C TYR A 230 15.25 -32.53 -5.65
N GLU A 231 15.86 -33.43 -6.39
CA GLU A 231 17.34 -33.57 -6.45
C GLU A 231 17.96 -32.72 -7.57
N ASP A 232 17.16 -32.30 -8.54
CA ASP A 232 17.56 -31.52 -9.71
C ASP A 232 17.38 -29.99 -9.51
N ASP A 233 17.38 -29.24 -10.60
CA ASP A 233 17.25 -27.78 -10.62
C ASP A 233 15.85 -27.26 -10.19
N ARG A 234 14.88 -28.14 -9.99
CA ARG A 234 13.57 -27.82 -9.42
C ARG A 234 13.61 -27.67 -7.90
N ASN A 235 14.72 -27.96 -7.25
CA ASN A 235 14.84 -27.81 -5.81
C ASN A 235 14.81 -26.32 -5.43
N ILE A 236 13.81 -25.94 -4.61
CA ILE A 236 13.62 -24.55 -4.22
C ILE A 236 14.79 -23.99 -3.41
N TRP A 237 15.40 -24.80 -2.54
CA TRP A 237 16.52 -24.34 -1.71
C TRP A 237 17.80 -24.12 -2.52
N LYS A 238 18.04 -24.91 -3.57
CA LYS A 238 19.11 -24.65 -4.53
C LYS A 238 18.87 -23.30 -5.25
N ALA A 239 17.63 -23.04 -5.67
CA ALA A 239 17.27 -21.79 -6.31
C ALA A 239 17.38 -20.59 -5.35
N VAL A 240 16.94 -20.74 -4.11
CA VAL A 240 17.04 -19.73 -3.05
C VAL A 240 18.50 -19.27 -2.87
N VAL A 241 19.44 -20.20 -2.73
CA VAL A 241 20.88 -19.89 -2.58
C VAL A 241 21.45 -19.31 -3.88
N LYS A 242 21.18 -19.94 -5.02
CA LYS A 242 21.75 -19.56 -6.32
C LYS A 242 21.32 -18.15 -6.77
N TYR A 243 20.09 -17.78 -6.50
CA TYR A 243 19.50 -16.52 -6.96
C TYR A 243 19.28 -15.50 -5.84
N ASP A 244 19.80 -15.78 -4.64
CA ASP A 244 19.74 -14.86 -3.49
C ASP A 244 18.28 -14.43 -3.13
N VAL A 245 17.43 -15.42 -2.88
CA VAL A 245 15.98 -15.24 -2.65
C VAL A 245 15.63 -15.37 -1.18
N SER A 246 14.73 -14.54 -0.69
CA SER A 246 14.11 -14.67 0.64
C SER A 246 12.79 -15.44 0.54
N VAL A 247 12.68 -16.54 1.26
CA VAL A 247 11.41 -17.27 1.42
C VAL A 247 10.72 -16.79 2.69
N ASN A 248 9.56 -16.18 2.54
CA ASN A 248 8.73 -15.67 3.62
C ASN A 248 7.59 -16.67 3.87
N LEU A 249 7.74 -17.50 4.89
CA LEU A 249 6.76 -18.50 5.26
C LEU A 249 5.76 -17.91 6.24
N THR A 250 4.49 -17.79 5.83
CA THR A 250 3.39 -17.41 6.71
C THR A 250 2.88 -18.66 7.41
N GLN A 251 3.03 -18.70 8.72
CA GLN A 251 2.55 -19.81 9.53
C GLN A 251 1.06 -19.63 9.82
N TYR A 252 0.25 -20.55 9.31
CA TYR A 252 -1.19 -20.63 9.59
C TYR A 252 -1.46 -21.73 10.64
N PRO A 253 -2.57 -21.68 11.38
CA PRO A 253 -2.93 -22.69 12.39
C PRO A 253 -3.38 -24.00 11.74
N ILE A 254 -2.52 -24.58 10.92
CA ILE A 254 -2.69 -25.81 10.16
C ILE A 254 -1.52 -26.75 10.43
N PRO A 255 -1.68 -28.07 10.27
CA PRO A 255 -0.57 -29.00 10.36
C PRO A 255 0.49 -28.70 9.30
N LEU A 256 1.61 -28.10 9.69
CA LEU A 256 2.75 -27.82 8.84
C LEU A 256 3.97 -28.63 9.30
N GLN A 257 4.70 -29.23 8.34
CA GLN A 257 5.94 -29.97 8.65
C GLN A 257 7.11 -29.00 8.86
N LEU A 258 6.95 -28.05 9.82
CA LEU A 258 7.86 -26.93 10.01
C LEU A 258 9.31 -27.38 10.27
N ASP A 259 9.51 -28.38 11.14
CA ASP A 259 10.85 -28.91 11.45
C ASP A 259 11.54 -29.42 10.18
N LYS A 260 10.84 -30.16 9.34
CA LYS A 260 11.39 -30.66 8.07
C LYS A 260 11.75 -29.52 7.10
N ILE A 261 10.95 -28.45 7.08
CA ILE A 261 11.22 -27.27 6.26
C ILE A 261 12.48 -26.59 6.75
N ILE A 262 12.61 -26.39 8.07
CA ILE A 262 13.77 -25.74 8.72
C ILE A 262 15.03 -26.57 8.51
N ASP A 263 14.97 -27.89 8.77
CA ASP A 263 16.11 -28.78 8.62
C ASP A 263 16.59 -28.82 7.16
N LYS A 264 15.65 -28.85 6.22
CA LYS A 264 15.99 -28.82 4.80
C LYS A 264 16.60 -27.50 4.35
N ALA A 265 16.08 -26.37 4.82
CA ALA A 265 16.67 -25.06 4.56
C ALA A 265 18.11 -24.99 5.10
N LYS A 266 18.36 -25.46 6.33
CA LYS A 266 19.70 -25.53 6.93
C LYS A 266 20.65 -26.45 6.18
N GLU A 267 20.18 -27.58 5.67
CA GLU A 267 20.97 -28.52 4.84
C GLU A 267 21.57 -27.82 3.61
N TYR A 268 20.83 -26.88 3.03
CA TYR A 268 21.28 -26.05 1.90
C TYR A 268 22.01 -24.75 2.33
N GLY A 269 22.28 -24.57 3.61
CA GLY A 269 22.96 -23.37 4.12
C GLY A 269 22.09 -22.12 4.12
N VAL A 270 20.75 -22.26 4.05
CA VAL A 270 19.80 -21.15 4.11
C VAL A 270 19.58 -20.74 5.57
N PRO A 271 19.93 -19.51 5.97
CA PRO A 271 19.68 -19.01 7.32
C PRO A 271 18.17 -18.98 7.61
N VAL A 272 17.80 -19.40 8.83
CA VAL A 272 16.43 -19.33 9.34
C VAL A 272 16.32 -18.18 10.33
N THR A 273 15.35 -17.28 10.13
CA THR A 273 15.15 -16.09 10.95
C THR A 273 13.69 -15.97 11.39
N PHE A 274 13.48 -15.48 12.61
CA PHE A 274 12.15 -15.23 13.20
C PHE A 274 11.83 -13.74 13.25
N GLU A 275 12.84 -12.89 13.11
CA GLU A 275 12.67 -11.44 13.15
C GLU A 275 12.77 -10.84 11.74
N LYS A 276 12.03 -9.76 11.53
CA LYS A 276 12.10 -8.99 10.28
C LYS A 276 13.50 -8.41 10.13
N SER A 277 14.25 -8.98 9.19
CA SER A 277 15.58 -8.46 8.84
C SER A 277 15.48 -7.54 7.63
N THR A 278 16.13 -6.38 7.71
CA THR A 278 16.32 -5.49 6.56
C THR A 278 17.45 -5.95 5.63
N GLN A 279 18.17 -7.01 6.02
CA GLN A 279 19.24 -7.56 5.21
C GLN A 279 18.67 -8.25 3.98
N LYS A 280 19.27 -8.01 2.83
CA LYS A 280 19.02 -8.76 1.59
C LYS A 280 19.70 -10.13 1.68
N GLY A 281 19.22 -11.09 0.92
CA GLY A 281 19.90 -12.34 0.75
C GLY A 281 19.06 -13.59 0.97
N ALA A 282 19.65 -14.72 0.60
CA ALA A 282 19.05 -16.04 0.74
C ALA A 282 18.73 -16.33 2.21
N ARG A 283 17.46 -16.57 2.51
CA ARG A 283 16.99 -16.89 3.86
C ARG A 283 15.63 -17.57 3.83
N LEU A 284 15.31 -18.26 4.92
CA LEU A 284 13.96 -18.64 5.30
C LEU A 284 13.51 -17.74 6.45
N TRP A 285 12.54 -16.91 6.19
CA TRP A 285 11.97 -16.05 7.21
C TRP A 285 10.61 -16.61 7.63
N LEU A 286 10.53 -16.99 8.91
CA LEU A 286 9.31 -17.44 9.53
C LEU A 286 8.52 -16.19 9.98
N LEU A 287 7.55 -15.81 9.17
CA LEU A 287 6.60 -14.76 9.55
C LEU A 287 5.73 -15.34 10.68
N TYR A 288 5.42 -14.50 11.63
CA TYR A 288 4.65 -14.82 12.84
C TYR A 288 3.74 -16.02 12.68
N GLU A 289 3.75 -16.92 13.65
CA GLU A 289 2.66 -17.88 13.81
C GLU A 289 1.36 -17.10 13.80
N VAL A 290 0.62 -17.29 12.73
CA VAL A 290 -0.76 -16.90 12.66
C VAL A 290 -1.48 -17.82 13.65
N GLY A 291 -1.48 -17.46 14.95
CA GLY A 291 -1.99 -18.29 16.04
C GLY A 291 -1.16 -18.39 17.31
N ASP A 292 0.12 -17.96 17.31
CA ASP A 292 0.91 -17.89 18.56
C ASP A 292 0.82 -16.52 19.27
N LEU A 293 0.00 -15.64 18.77
CA LEU A 293 -0.63 -14.63 19.59
C LEU A 293 -1.54 -15.42 20.55
N LYS A 294 -1.03 -15.61 21.74
CA LYS A 294 -1.70 -16.32 22.82
C LYS A 294 -3.19 -16.05 22.76
N LYS A 295 -3.94 -17.12 22.42
CA LYS A 295 -5.40 -17.20 22.56
C LYS A 295 -6.23 -16.42 21.52
N GLU A 296 -6.96 -17.17 20.74
CA GLU A 296 -8.20 -16.76 20.07
C GLU A 296 -8.09 -15.71 18.95
N GLU A 297 -6.89 -15.36 18.49
CA GLU A 297 -6.70 -14.11 17.79
C GLU A 297 -6.02 -14.28 16.44
N LYS A 298 -6.68 -13.83 15.42
CA LYS A 298 -6.34 -12.77 14.50
C LYS A 298 -5.44 -13.14 13.34
N CYS A 299 -5.93 -13.84 12.36
CA CYS A 299 -5.14 -14.07 11.17
C CYS A 299 -5.83 -13.80 9.84
N SER A 300 -6.96 -13.22 9.83
CA SER A 300 -7.53 -12.67 8.60
C SER A 300 -7.82 -11.18 8.76
N THR A 301 -7.53 -10.42 7.71
CA THR A 301 -7.87 -9.02 7.64
C THR A 301 -9.08 -8.90 6.73
N ARG A 302 -10.21 -8.47 7.27
CA ARG A 302 -11.38 -8.15 6.47
C ARG A 302 -11.27 -6.72 5.95
N ASN A 303 -11.28 -6.55 4.64
CA ASN A 303 -11.45 -5.29 3.94
C ASN A 303 -12.84 -5.28 3.31
N PRO A 304 -13.89 -4.87 4.03
CA PRO A 304 -15.24 -4.96 3.50
C PRO A 304 -15.44 -4.01 2.34
N PHE A 305 -16.25 -4.44 1.37
CA PHE A 305 -16.77 -3.60 0.32
C PHE A 305 -18.08 -2.96 0.72
N ASP A 306 -18.23 -1.70 0.37
CA ASP A 306 -19.52 -1.06 0.17
C ASP A 306 -19.85 -1.12 -1.32
N LEU A 307 -20.81 -1.96 -1.66
CA LEU A 307 -21.19 -2.22 -3.06
C LEU A 307 -21.86 -1.02 -3.73
N THR A 308 -22.27 0.00 -2.98
CA THR A 308 -22.83 1.25 -3.52
C THR A 308 -21.76 2.13 -4.19
N GLY A 309 -20.49 2.00 -3.76
CA GLY A 309 -19.39 2.83 -4.24
C GLY A 309 -19.48 4.29 -3.79
N GLU A 310 -20.09 4.54 -2.61
CA GLU A 310 -20.32 5.90 -2.08
C GLU A 310 -19.43 6.23 -0.87
N GLN A 311 -18.31 5.52 -0.71
CA GLN A 311 -17.41 5.74 0.40
C GLN A 311 -16.75 7.12 0.38
N GLU A 312 -16.57 7.68 1.57
CA GLU A 312 -15.98 9.01 1.75
C GLU A 312 -14.53 9.07 1.27
N LYS A 313 -14.27 9.94 0.30
CA LYS A 313 -13.00 10.01 -0.46
C LYS A 313 -11.76 10.27 0.39
N TYR A 314 -11.88 10.80 1.60
CA TYR A 314 -10.75 11.05 2.48
C TYR A 314 -10.28 9.81 3.26
N ARG A 315 -11.12 8.77 3.37
CA ARG A 315 -10.82 7.60 4.21
C ARG A 315 -9.70 6.71 3.66
N PHE A 316 -9.39 6.78 2.36
CA PHE A 316 -8.31 5.98 1.75
C PHE A 316 -6.95 6.18 2.41
N ILE A 317 -6.70 7.35 3.02
CA ILE A 317 -5.42 7.66 3.67
C ILE A 317 -5.09 6.67 4.79
N GLY A 318 -6.10 6.16 5.49
CA GLY A 318 -5.96 5.13 6.52
C GLY A 318 -5.85 3.71 5.98
N CYS A 319 -5.95 3.52 4.66
CA CYS A 319 -5.83 2.20 4.07
C CYS A 319 -4.41 1.65 4.22
N PHE A 320 -4.29 0.46 4.80
CA PHE A 320 -3.01 -0.22 4.98
C PHE A 320 -2.35 -0.63 3.65
N GLN A 321 -3.14 -0.98 2.64
CA GLN A 321 -2.63 -1.51 1.36
C GLN A 321 -2.27 -0.42 0.36
N PHE A 322 -3.02 0.69 0.34
CA PHE A 322 -2.82 1.76 -0.62
C PHE A 322 -1.36 2.27 -0.61
N ASN A 323 -0.73 2.30 -1.77
CA ASN A 323 0.68 2.69 -1.98
C ASN A 323 1.69 1.89 -1.12
N LYS A 324 1.33 0.67 -0.70
CA LYS A 324 2.21 -0.22 0.07
C LYS A 324 2.31 -1.61 -0.56
N CYS A 325 1.17 -2.17 -0.96
CA CYS A 325 1.06 -3.44 -1.67
C CYS A 325 0.78 -3.17 -3.15
N ILE A 326 1.81 -2.67 -3.86
CA ILE A 326 1.70 -2.31 -5.28
C ILE A 326 1.79 -3.58 -6.10
N VAL A 327 0.83 -3.82 -6.99
CA VAL A 327 0.75 -5.04 -7.79
C VAL A 327 1.06 -4.76 -9.25
N LEU A 328 1.89 -5.61 -9.84
CA LEU A 328 2.07 -5.72 -11.29
C LEU A 328 1.26 -6.91 -11.80
N ARG A 329 0.33 -6.67 -12.71
CA ARG A 329 -0.46 -7.70 -13.40
C ARG A 329 -0.73 -7.28 -14.83
N ASP A 330 -0.42 -8.16 -15.78
CA ASP A 330 -0.71 -7.98 -17.23
C ASP A 330 -0.22 -6.62 -17.77
N GLY A 331 1.03 -6.25 -17.47
CA GLY A 331 1.64 -5.00 -17.88
C GLY A 331 1.12 -3.74 -17.19
N LYS A 332 0.31 -3.88 -16.14
CA LYS A 332 -0.31 -2.77 -15.42
C LYS A 332 0.12 -2.76 -13.95
N ILE A 333 0.41 -1.57 -13.44
CA ILE A 333 0.68 -1.33 -12.02
C ILE A 333 -0.61 -0.83 -11.35
N TYR A 334 -0.95 -1.45 -10.22
CA TYR A 334 -2.09 -1.11 -9.36
C TYR A 334 -1.61 -0.71 -7.97
N THR A 335 -2.35 0.16 -7.31
CA THR A 335 -1.98 0.70 -5.98
C THR A 335 -2.28 -0.25 -4.82
N CYS A 336 -3.03 -1.32 -5.05
CA CYS A 336 -3.33 -2.37 -4.07
C CYS A 336 -3.74 -3.70 -4.75
N PRO A 337 -3.67 -4.84 -4.06
CA PRO A 337 -3.98 -6.16 -4.63
C PRO A 337 -5.47 -6.39 -4.93
N ILE A 338 -6.37 -5.70 -4.23
CA ILE A 338 -7.81 -5.89 -4.41
C ILE A 338 -8.26 -5.52 -5.83
N ILE A 339 -7.73 -4.43 -6.38
CA ILE A 339 -8.18 -3.88 -7.67
C ILE A 339 -8.03 -4.89 -8.82
N PRO A 340 -6.83 -5.44 -9.10
CA PRO A 340 -6.64 -6.33 -10.24
C PRO A 340 -7.35 -7.69 -10.09
N HIS A 341 -7.74 -8.06 -8.86
CA HIS A 341 -8.39 -9.35 -8.58
C HIS A 341 -9.90 -9.24 -8.33
N SER A 342 -10.46 -8.02 -8.33
CA SER A 342 -11.89 -7.79 -8.07
C SER A 342 -12.83 -8.43 -9.08
N HIS A 343 -12.33 -8.79 -10.28
CA HIS A 343 -13.12 -9.51 -11.27
C HIS A 343 -13.57 -10.90 -10.76
N PHE A 344 -12.76 -11.60 -9.94
CA PHE A 344 -13.18 -12.86 -9.32
C PHE A 344 -14.40 -12.68 -8.39
N PHE A 345 -14.41 -11.57 -7.63
CA PHE A 345 -15.54 -11.21 -6.80
C PHE A 345 -16.78 -10.90 -7.66
N ASN A 346 -16.63 -10.10 -8.72
CA ASN A 346 -17.71 -9.77 -9.63
C ASN A 346 -18.32 -11.01 -10.27
N GLU A 347 -17.48 -11.92 -10.80
CA GLU A 347 -17.92 -13.17 -11.45
C GLU A 347 -18.63 -14.09 -10.45
N ARG A 348 -18.06 -14.30 -9.27
CA ARG A 348 -18.59 -15.23 -8.27
C ARG A 348 -19.92 -14.79 -7.70
N PHE A 349 -20.08 -13.49 -7.44
CA PHE A 349 -21.24 -12.93 -6.74
C PHE A 349 -22.16 -12.08 -7.62
N ASN A 350 -21.98 -12.14 -8.94
CA ASN A 350 -22.74 -11.32 -9.90
C ASN A 350 -22.77 -9.83 -9.53
N GLN A 351 -21.59 -9.29 -9.17
CA GLN A 351 -21.40 -7.89 -8.85
C GLN A 351 -20.78 -7.13 -10.03
N ASN A 352 -20.68 -5.82 -9.92
CA ASN A 352 -20.17 -4.97 -10.98
C ASN A 352 -19.25 -3.85 -10.44
N LEU A 353 -18.27 -4.22 -9.61
CA LEU A 353 -17.24 -3.28 -9.16
C LEU A 353 -16.41 -2.85 -10.37
N GLN A 354 -16.36 -1.55 -10.66
CA GLN A 354 -15.74 -1.02 -11.87
C GLN A 354 -14.26 -0.69 -11.65
N VAL A 355 -13.39 -1.33 -12.42
CA VAL A 355 -11.97 -0.96 -12.52
C VAL A 355 -11.80 -0.02 -13.72
N LYS A 356 -11.78 1.29 -13.45
CA LYS A 356 -11.65 2.35 -14.46
C LYS A 356 -10.18 2.59 -14.83
N GLU A 357 -9.94 3.43 -15.84
CA GLU A 357 -8.59 3.76 -16.31
C GLU A 357 -7.71 4.45 -15.27
N ASP A 358 -8.31 5.15 -14.30
CA ASP A 358 -7.59 5.78 -13.18
C ASP A 358 -7.10 4.77 -12.12
N CYS A 359 -7.48 3.50 -12.24
CA CYS A 359 -7.12 2.46 -11.28
C CYS A 359 -5.77 1.78 -11.57
N TYR A 360 -5.17 2.03 -12.73
CA TYR A 360 -3.89 1.43 -13.11
C TYR A 360 -3.07 2.33 -14.04
N ILE A 361 -1.78 2.07 -14.11
CA ILE A 361 -0.89 2.61 -15.13
C ILE A 361 -0.29 1.47 -15.96
N ASP A 362 -0.36 1.58 -17.28
CA ASP A 362 0.23 0.63 -18.22
C ASP A 362 1.74 0.92 -18.35
N ILE A 363 2.59 0.00 -17.88
CA ILE A 363 4.05 0.19 -17.89
C ILE A 363 4.65 0.24 -19.30
N HIS A 364 3.96 -0.35 -20.29
CA HIS A 364 4.40 -0.33 -21.68
C HIS A 364 4.14 1.01 -22.34
N LYS A 365 3.20 1.81 -21.82
CA LYS A 365 2.89 3.18 -22.28
C LYS A 365 3.61 4.25 -21.48
N ALA A 366 3.89 4.01 -20.19
CA ALA A 366 4.61 4.94 -19.34
C ALA A 366 5.96 5.32 -19.96
N GLN A 367 6.30 6.61 -19.96
CA GLN A 367 7.53 7.12 -20.56
C GLN A 367 8.70 7.09 -19.56
N SER A 368 8.42 7.18 -18.28
CA SER A 368 9.43 7.22 -17.22
C SER A 368 8.94 6.53 -15.94
N PHE A 369 9.87 6.28 -15.01
CA PHE A 369 9.54 5.75 -13.69
C PHE A 369 8.79 6.80 -12.83
N GLU A 370 9.07 8.08 -13.05
CA GLU A 370 8.43 9.18 -12.33
C GLU A 370 6.91 9.19 -12.54
N GLU A 371 6.43 8.82 -13.75
CA GLU A 371 5.00 8.67 -14.02
C GLU A 371 4.38 7.57 -13.15
N ILE A 372 5.09 6.43 -12.99
CA ILE A 372 4.64 5.33 -12.13
C ILE A 372 4.67 5.77 -10.66
N ALA A 373 5.76 6.42 -10.23
CA ALA A 373 5.92 6.88 -8.86
C ALA A 373 4.86 7.92 -8.46
N GLU A 374 4.48 8.79 -9.38
CA GLU A 374 3.39 9.75 -9.16
C GLU A 374 2.02 9.04 -9.17
N PHE A 375 1.80 8.13 -10.13
CA PHE A 375 0.55 7.36 -10.23
C PHE A 375 0.22 6.63 -8.93
N VAL A 376 1.17 5.94 -8.31
CA VAL A 376 0.90 5.17 -7.09
C VAL A 376 0.53 6.03 -5.87
N THR A 377 0.70 7.35 -5.97
CA THR A 377 0.23 8.31 -4.95
C THR A 377 -1.18 8.86 -5.24
N HIS A 378 -1.78 8.51 -6.39
CA HIS A 378 -3.14 8.89 -6.72
C HIS A 378 -4.13 7.89 -6.13
N ARG A 379 -5.21 8.44 -5.56
CA ARG A 379 -6.33 7.63 -5.10
C ARG A 379 -7.14 7.15 -6.30
N PRO A 380 -7.20 5.83 -6.59
CA PRO A 380 -8.04 5.33 -7.66
C PRO A 380 -9.53 5.40 -7.30
N SER A 381 -10.39 5.55 -8.30
CA SER A 381 -11.85 5.57 -8.10
C SER A 381 -12.37 4.28 -7.46
N PHE A 382 -11.70 3.15 -7.64
CA PHE A 382 -12.05 1.88 -6.99
C PHE A 382 -12.08 1.97 -5.46
N CYS A 383 -11.35 2.91 -4.84
CA CYS A 383 -11.40 3.13 -3.40
C CYS A 383 -12.78 3.57 -2.90
N ASP A 384 -13.69 4.00 -3.78
CA ASP A 384 -15.07 4.32 -3.44
C ASP A 384 -15.87 3.09 -2.98
N TYR A 385 -15.41 1.87 -3.32
CA TYR A 385 -16.00 0.62 -2.86
C TYR A 385 -15.43 0.11 -1.53
N CYS A 386 -14.32 0.66 -1.02
CA CYS A 386 -13.64 0.10 0.15
C CYS A 386 -14.08 0.79 1.45
N ALA A 387 -14.80 0.09 2.32
CA ALA A 387 -15.19 0.57 3.65
C ALA A 387 -14.00 0.45 4.63
N VAL A 388 -12.93 1.22 4.39
CA VAL A 388 -11.65 1.13 5.13
C VAL A 388 -11.84 1.32 6.64
N HIS A 389 -12.81 2.14 7.07
CA HIS A 389 -13.10 2.40 8.48
C HIS A 389 -13.78 1.22 9.19
N GLU A 390 -14.36 0.29 8.43
CA GLU A 390 -14.97 -0.93 8.95
C GLU A 390 -13.98 -2.11 8.98
N ARG A 391 -12.73 -1.88 8.58
CA ARG A 391 -11.70 -2.89 8.54
C ARG A 391 -11.50 -3.56 9.90
N ARG A 392 -11.44 -4.89 9.88
CA ARG A 392 -11.18 -5.72 11.06
C ARG A 392 -9.87 -6.48 10.90
N PHE A 393 -8.99 -6.35 11.89
CA PHE A 393 -7.69 -7.06 11.93
C PHE A 393 -7.72 -8.30 12.82
N THR A 394 -8.88 -8.68 13.33
CA THR A 394 -9.02 -9.50 14.53
C THR A 394 -9.88 -10.73 14.39
N LEU A 395 -10.03 -11.23 13.16
CA LEU A 395 -10.80 -12.44 12.94
C LEU A 395 -9.88 -13.66 13.12
N PRO A 396 -10.31 -14.70 13.88
CA PRO A 396 -9.62 -15.99 13.89
C PRO A 396 -9.52 -16.53 12.47
N TRP A 397 -8.39 -17.12 12.14
CA TRP A 397 -8.24 -17.72 10.83
C TRP A 397 -9.26 -18.84 10.62
N LYS A 398 -9.90 -18.84 9.47
CA LYS A 398 -10.80 -19.88 8.98
C LYS A 398 -10.57 -20.11 7.49
N GLN A 399 -10.96 -21.28 7.03
CA GLN A 399 -11.16 -21.46 5.59
C GLN A 399 -12.39 -20.68 5.14
N SER A 400 -12.34 -20.19 3.92
CA SER A 400 -13.44 -19.50 3.27
C SER A 400 -14.61 -20.45 3.03
N GLU A 401 -15.80 -19.98 3.31
CA GLU A 401 -17.07 -20.61 2.93
C GLU A 401 -17.54 -20.11 1.56
N GLN A 402 -16.74 -19.23 0.94
CA GLN A 402 -17.03 -18.55 -0.33
C GLN A 402 -18.36 -17.78 -0.30
N ASP A 403 -18.69 -17.21 0.84
CA ASP A 403 -19.86 -16.38 1.02
C ASP A 403 -19.50 -14.90 0.83
N ILE A 404 -20.41 -14.12 0.22
CA ILE A 404 -20.17 -12.71 -0.09
C ILE A 404 -19.86 -11.86 1.17
N SER A 405 -20.44 -12.22 2.32
CA SER A 405 -20.22 -11.54 3.60
C SER A 405 -18.78 -11.61 4.11
N GLU A 406 -17.94 -12.45 3.52
CA GLU A 406 -16.52 -12.46 3.84
C GLU A 406 -15.81 -11.18 3.33
N TRP A 407 -16.38 -10.53 2.31
CA TRP A 407 -15.80 -9.35 1.66
C TRP A 407 -16.72 -8.10 1.71
N THR A 408 -17.92 -8.20 2.30
CA THR A 408 -18.86 -7.06 2.41
C THR A 408 -19.22 -6.74 3.85
#